data_5f5308a1fd952ca18039067eb5adff56
#
_entry.id   5f5308a1fd952ca18039067eb5adff56
#
_cell.length_a   1.000
_cell.length_b   1.000
_cell.length_c   1.000
_cell.angle_alpha   90.00
_cell.angle_beta   90.00
_cell.angle_gamma   90.00
#
_symmetry.space_group_name_H-M   'P 1'
#
loop_
_entity.id
_entity.type
_entity.pdbx_description
1 polymer ?
#
loop_
_entity_poly.entity_id
_entity_poly.type
_entity_poly.pdbx_seq_one_letter_code
_entity_poly.pdbx_strand_id
1 'polypeptide(L)'
;MNNRFKFRFWCSSENRFITDSVIHGDGKISVKTGICGRDYCHDVVIQQYTGLTDSKDKEICEGDILIIDYDTFGNVIGRVLYETDQGAYILQWKRTGPNQNYINLNCDVAFESVIIGNIFETPLLLK
;
A
#
# COMPACT_ATOMS: atom_id res chain seq x y z
N MET A 1 -18.25 -7.38 1.39
CA MET A 1 -17.46 -8.39 0.64
C MET A 1 -16.04 -7.86 0.45
N ASN A 2 -15.05 -8.66 0.82
CA ASN A 2 -13.66 -8.25 0.74
C ASN A 2 -13.18 -8.19 -0.70
N ASN A 3 -12.75 -7.00 -1.14
CA ASN A 3 -12.19 -6.78 -2.46
C ASN A 3 -10.67 -6.97 -2.46
N ARG A 4 -10.18 -8.08 -1.89
CA ARG A 4 -8.75 -8.33 -1.84
C ARG A 4 -8.12 -8.58 -3.22
N PHE A 5 -8.94 -8.78 -4.25
CA PHE A 5 -8.49 -8.87 -5.63
C PHE A 5 -8.51 -7.52 -6.35
N LYS A 6 -8.70 -6.44 -5.59
CA LYS A 6 -8.63 -5.09 -6.12
C LYS A 6 -7.19 -4.60 -6.09
N PHE A 7 -6.81 -3.88 -7.13
CA PHE A 7 -5.45 -3.36 -7.30
C PHE A 7 -5.49 -1.87 -7.55
N ARG A 8 -4.38 -1.20 -7.23
CA ARG A 8 -4.14 0.17 -7.69
C ARG A 8 -2.80 0.19 -8.43
N PHE A 9 -2.64 1.16 -9.32
CA PHE A 9 -1.52 1.23 -10.24
C PHE A 9 -0.85 2.59 -10.12
N TRP A 10 0.41 2.59 -9.74
CA TRP A 10 1.22 3.80 -9.66
C TRP A 10 2.06 3.93 -10.92
N CYS A 11 1.97 5.09 -11.62
CA CYS A 11 2.80 5.38 -12.77
C CYS A 11 3.96 6.30 -12.35
N SER A 12 5.17 5.77 -12.37
CA SER A 12 6.36 6.52 -11.95
C SER A 12 6.68 7.66 -12.90
N SER A 13 6.45 7.47 -14.20
CA SER A 13 6.72 8.50 -15.20
C SER A 13 5.76 9.69 -15.11
N GLU A 14 4.50 9.45 -14.70
CA GLU A 14 3.50 10.51 -14.54
C GLU A 14 3.34 10.96 -13.09
N ASN A 15 3.96 10.25 -12.15
CA ASN A 15 3.92 10.54 -10.73
C ASN A 15 2.50 10.63 -10.17
N ARG A 16 1.66 9.66 -10.55
CA ARG A 16 0.26 9.60 -10.13
C ARG A 16 -0.28 8.18 -10.17
N PHE A 17 -1.38 7.94 -9.46
CA PHE A 17 -2.14 6.70 -9.61
C PHE A 17 -2.97 6.76 -10.90
N ILE A 18 -3.09 5.60 -11.55
CA ILE A 18 -3.83 5.46 -12.81
C ILE A 18 -5.09 4.67 -12.52
N THR A 19 -6.22 5.17 -13.03
CA THR A 19 -7.52 4.53 -12.83
C THR A 19 -7.93 3.66 -14.02
N ASP A 20 -7.44 3.97 -15.22
CA ASP A 20 -7.81 3.28 -16.45
C ASP A 20 -6.69 2.35 -16.89
N SER A 21 -6.63 1.16 -16.30
CA SER A 21 -5.64 0.17 -16.66
C SER A 21 -6.30 -1.15 -17.03
N VAL A 22 -5.68 -1.85 -17.97
CA VAL A 22 -6.09 -3.20 -18.39
C VAL A 22 -4.88 -4.12 -18.22
N ILE A 23 -5.08 -5.22 -17.51
CA ILE A 23 -4.06 -6.27 -17.39
C ILE A 23 -4.30 -7.28 -18.53
N HIS A 24 -3.30 -7.46 -19.38
CA HIS A 24 -3.36 -8.44 -20.46
C HIS A 24 -2.97 -9.84 -19.98
N GLY A 25 -3.36 -10.86 -20.74
CA GLY A 25 -3.07 -12.23 -20.40
C GLY A 25 -1.58 -12.58 -20.32
N ASP A 26 -0.71 -11.77 -20.93
CA ASP A 26 0.75 -11.91 -20.86
C ASP A 26 1.38 -11.17 -19.67
N GLY A 27 0.56 -10.58 -18.81
CA GLY A 27 1.01 -9.81 -17.65
C GLY A 27 1.33 -8.36 -17.95
N LYS A 28 1.20 -7.92 -19.21
CA LYS A 28 1.43 -6.52 -19.56
C LYS A 28 0.24 -5.67 -19.14
N ILE A 29 0.52 -4.43 -18.77
CA ILE A 29 -0.49 -3.48 -18.31
C ILE A 29 -0.61 -2.37 -19.34
N SER A 30 -1.81 -2.20 -19.88
CA SER A 30 -2.15 -1.05 -20.73
C SER A 30 -2.80 0.00 -19.84
N VAL A 31 -2.31 1.23 -19.94
CA VAL A 31 -2.90 2.38 -19.25
C VAL A 31 -3.19 3.46 -20.26
N LYS A 32 -4.35 4.07 -20.11
CA LYS A 32 -4.65 5.30 -20.84
C LYS A 32 -3.89 6.45 -20.19
N THR A 33 -2.74 6.75 -20.75
CA THR A 33 -2.07 8.01 -20.40
C THR A 33 -2.65 9.10 -21.30
N GLY A 34 -3.30 10.07 -20.73
CA GLY A 34 -4.10 11.06 -21.49
C GLY A 34 -3.31 12.00 -22.40
N ILE A 35 -2.01 11.81 -22.57
CA ILE A 35 -1.16 12.77 -23.29
C ILE A 35 -0.74 12.30 -24.68
N CYS A 36 -0.63 10.98 -24.92
CA CYS A 36 -0.08 10.50 -26.19
C CYS A 36 -0.90 9.40 -26.86
N GLY A 37 -2.08 9.03 -26.36
CA GLY A 37 -2.82 7.91 -26.91
C GLY A 37 -2.04 6.58 -26.88
N ARG A 38 -0.96 6.53 -26.15
CA ARG A 38 -0.17 5.30 -25.99
C ARG A 38 -0.76 4.45 -24.89
N ASP A 39 -1.01 3.21 -25.22
CA ASP A 39 -1.64 2.25 -24.32
C ASP A 39 -0.66 1.54 -23.38
N TYR A 40 0.60 1.96 -23.34
CA TYR A 40 1.63 1.29 -22.54
C TYR A 40 2.35 2.25 -21.63
N CYS A 41 2.36 1.91 -20.34
CA CYS A 41 3.26 2.51 -19.37
C CYS A 41 4.18 1.41 -18.86
N HIS A 42 5.48 1.57 -19.03
CA HIS A 42 6.46 0.58 -18.61
C HIS A 42 6.85 0.72 -17.12
N ASP A 43 6.49 1.83 -16.50
CA ASP A 43 6.89 2.17 -15.14
C ASP A 43 5.71 2.12 -14.17
N VAL A 44 4.90 1.06 -14.28
CA VAL A 44 3.74 0.88 -13.41
C VAL A 44 4.08 -0.09 -12.28
N VAL A 45 3.82 0.35 -11.05
CA VAL A 45 3.89 -0.51 -9.88
C VAL A 45 2.47 -0.92 -9.51
N ILE A 46 2.24 -2.23 -9.43
CA ILE A 46 0.96 -2.80 -9.07
C ILE A 46 0.95 -3.01 -7.56
N GLN A 47 -0.09 -2.52 -6.90
CA GLN A 47 -0.29 -2.73 -5.48
C GLN A 47 -1.66 -3.34 -5.23
N GLN A 48 -1.71 -4.34 -4.38
CA GLN A 48 -2.95 -5.03 -4.06
C GLN A 48 -3.58 -4.44 -2.80
N TYR A 49 -4.90 -4.30 -2.81
CA TYR A 49 -5.65 -3.98 -1.60
C TYR A 49 -5.67 -5.19 -0.67
N THR A 50 -5.53 -4.94 0.63
CA THR A 50 -5.41 -6.00 1.64
C THR A 50 -6.73 -6.68 1.96
N GLY A 51 -7.85 -6.07 1.62
CA GLY A 51 -9.17 -6.50 2.06
C GLY A 51 -9.57 -5.98 3.44
N LEU A 52 -8.69 -5.21 4.06
CA LEU A 52 -8.93 -4.62 5.38
C LEU A 52 -9.18 -3.11 5.24
N THR A 53 -9.90 -2.56 6.22
CA THR A 53 -10.19 -1.12 6.28
C THR A 53 -9.58 -0.52 7.54
N ASP A 54 -9.25 0.77 7.47
CA ASP A 54 -8.76 1.50 8.63
C ASP A 54 -9.92 1.96 9.54
N SER A 55 -9.60 2.72 10.57
CA SER A 55 -10.61 3.20 11.53
C SER A 55 -11.63 4.15 10.91
N LYS A 56 -11.34 4.73 9.75
CA LYS A 56 -12.24 5.62 9.01
C LYS A 56 -12.93 4.92 7.85
N ASP A 57 -12.92 3.59 7.84
CA ASP A 57 -13.53 2.75 6.81
C ASP A 57 -12.93 2.93 5.41
N LYS A 58 -11.66 3.33 5.35
CA LYS A 58 -10.93 3.41 4.09
C LYS A 58 -10.19 2.10 3.82
N GLU A 59 -10.24 1.63 2.58
CA GLU A 59 -9.56 0.41 2.17
C GLU A 59 -8.04 0.58 2.22
N ILE A 60 -7.36 -0.36 2.89
CA ILE A 60 -5.91 -0.35 3.03
C ILE A 60 -5.28 -1.12 1.88
N CYS A 61 -4.29 -0.50 1.24
CA CYS A 61 -3.54 -1.06 0.12
C CYS A 61 -2.06 -1.23 0.48
N GLU A 62 -1.38 -2.15 -0.19
CA GLU A 62 0.07 -2.21 -0.12
C GLU A 62 0.68 -0.83 -0.38
N GLY A 63 1.71 -0.48 0.37
CA GLY A 63 2.37 0.81 0.23
C GLY A 63 1.68 1.96 0.96
N ASP A 64 0.52 1.74 1.56
CA ASP A 64 -0.09 2.74 2.43
C ASP A 64 0.75 2.94 3.68
N ILE A 65 0.77 4.17 4.17
CA ILE A 65 1.42 4.51 5.43
C ILE A 65 0.33 4.70 6.47
N LEU A 66 0.43 3.94 7.55
CA LEU A 66 -0.55 3.96 8.62
C LEU A 66 0.07 4.50 9.89
N ILE A 67 -0.74 5.21 10.67
CA ILE A 67 -0.41 5.51 12.06
C ILE A 67 -1.30 4.67 12.96
N ILE A 68 -0.71 4.09 13.99
CA ILE A 68 -1.42 3.30 15.00
C ILE A 68 -0.85 3.62 16.37
N ASP A 69 -1.72 3.69 17.38
CA ASP A 69 -1.31 3.79 18.76
C ASP A 69 -1.09 2.38 19.30
N TYR A 70 0.17 2.01 19.49
CA TYR A 70 0.56 0.68 19.94
C TYR A 70 1.04 0.78 21.39
N ASP A 71 0.29 0.20 22.29
CA ASP A 71 0.47 0.35 23.76
C ASP A 71 1.91 0.28 24.26
N THR A 72 2.70 -0.62 23.67
CA THR A 72 4.09 -0.83 24.08
C THR A 72 5.05 0.22 23.53
N PHE A 73 4.75 0.75 22.34
CA PHE A 73 5.67 1.59 21.57
C PHE A 73 5.15 3.02 21.35
N GLY A 74 3.95 3.34 21.87
CA GLY A 74 3.30 4.62 21.58
C GLY A 74 2.80 4.66 20.13
N ASN A 75 2.80 5.85 19.53
CA ASN A 75 2.38 6.01 18.15
C ASN A 75 3.44 5.47 17.20
N VAL A 76 3.04 4.55 16.36
CA VAL A 76 3.90 3.93 15.34
C VAL A 76 3.40 4.35 13.96
N ILE A 77 4.33 4.80 13.12
CA ILE A 77 4.06 5.09 11.71
C ILE A 77 4.82 4.08 10.88
N GLY A 78 4.08 3.29 10.10
CA GLY A 78 4.67 2.24 9.29
C GLY A 78 4.03 2.13 7.93
N ARG A 79 4.64 1.33 7.05
CA ARG A 79 4.12 1.03 5.73
C ARG A 79 3.55 -0.37 5.66
N VAL A 80 2.55 -0.54 4.83
CA VAL A 80 1.94 -1.84 4.56
C VAL A 80 2.70 -2.54 3.44
N LEU A 81 3.14 -3.77 3.70
CA LEU A 81 3.75 -4.61 2.67
C LEU A 81 3.36 -6.07 2.88
N TYR A 82 3.46 -6.86 1.80
CA TYR A 82 3.26 -8.29 1.88
C TYR A 82 4.59 -8.97 2.16
N GLU A 83 4.68 -9.69 3.27
CA GLU A 83 5.90 -10.42 3.65
C GLU A 83 5.77 -11.87 3.23
N THR A 84 6.56 -12.28 2.24
CA THR A 84 6.48 -13.62 1.67
C THR A 84 6.85 -14.71 2.67
N ASP A 85 7.80 -14.45 3.55
CA ASP A 85 8.23 -15.42 4.56
C ASP A 85 7.12 -15.74 5.55
N GLN A 86 6.20 -14.80 5.77
CA GLN A 86 5.08 -14.98 6.67
C GLN A 86 3.77 -15.27 5.94
N GLY A 87 3.74 -15.10 4.62
CA GLY A 87 2.52 -15.27 3.83
C GLY A 87 1.41 -14.31 4.24
N ALA A 88 1.76 -13.10 4.65
CA ALA A 88 0.80 -12.16 5.22
C ALA A 88 1.23 -10.72 5.02
N TYR A 89 0.25 -9.80 5.08
CA TYR A 89 0.54 -8.38 5.14
C TYR A 89 1.05 -8.00 6.52
N ILE A 90 2.05 -7.12 6.56
CA ILE A 90 2.60 -6.57 7.79
C ILE A 90 2.61 -5.05 7.74
N LEU A 91 2.62 -4.45 8.92
CA LEU A 91 2.92 -3.04 9.10
C LEU A 91 4.35 -2.94 9.61
N GLN A 92 5.23 -2.31 8.85
CA GLN A 92 6.64 -2.20 9.15
C GLN A 92 7.03 -0.75 9.36
N TRP A 93 7.72 -0.48 10.46
CA TRP A 93 8.21 0.86 10.76
C TRP A 93 9.73 0.90 10.77
N LYS A 94 10.28 2.09 10.92
CA LYS A 94 11.74 2.30 10.96
C LYS A 94 12.33 1.55 12.16
N ARG A 95 13.33 0.74 11.88
CA ARG A 95 14.00 -0.02 12.94
C ARG A 95 14.82 0.90 13.84
N THR A 96 14.55 0.81 15.13
CA THR A 96 15.33 1.52 16.16
C THR A 96 15.80 0.49 17.18
N GLY A 97 17.08 0.14 17.11
CA GLY A 97 17.66 -0.85 18.02
C GLY A 97 17.29 -2.30 17.68
N PRO A 98 17.41 -3.22 18.67
CA PRO A 98 17.21 -4.66 18.44
C PRO A 98 15.75 -5.12 18.43
N ASN A 99 14.81 -4.22 18.71
CA ASN A 99 13.40 -4.58 18.84
C ASN A 99 12.77 -4.89 17.48
N GLN A 100 11.73 -5.70 17.50
CA GLN A 100 10.93 -5.99 16.34
C GLN A 100 10.34 -4.69 15.77
N ASN A 101 10.42 -4.52 14.46
CA ASN A 101 9.97 -3.32 13.78
C ASN A 101 8.78 -3.59 12.85
N TYR A 102 8.02 -4.63 13.12
CA TYR A 102 6.81 -4.94 12.35
C TYR A 102 5.80 -5.70 13.21
N ILE A 103 4.54 -5.63 12.79
CA ILE A 103 3.45 -6.44 13.33
C ILE A 103 2.62 -6.96 12.16
N ASN A 104 1.94 -8.07 12.36
CA ASN A 104 1.01 -8.58 11.38
C ASN A 104 -0.18 -7.63 11.26
N LEU A 105 -0.55 -7.30 10.02
CA LEU A 105 -1.71 -6.46 9.76
C LEU A 105 -2.94 -7.35 9.69
N ASN A 106 -3.65 -7.44 10.80
CA ASN A 106 -4.93 -8.15 10.88
C ASN A 106 -6.07 -7.16 11.04
N CYS A 107 -7.30 -7.66 11.14
CA CYS A 107 -8.47 -6.78 11.22
C CYS A 107 -8.47 -5.89 12.47
N ASP A 108 -7.94 -6.37 13.59
CA ASP A 108 -7.88 -5.59 14.83
C ASP A 108 -6.89 -4.43 14.72
N VAL A 109 -5.71 -4.72 14.18
CA VAL A 109 -4.67 -3.69 13.94
C VAL A 109 -5.16 -2.67 12.93
N ALA A 110 -5.74 -3.14 11.83
CA ALA A 110 -6.27 -2.26 10.78
C ALA A 110 -7.35 -1.33 11.33
N PHE A 111 -8.26 -1.86 12.11
CA PHE A 111 -9.38 -1.09 12.67
C PHE A 111 -8.91 0.04 13.60
N GLU A 112 -7.74 -0.12 14.22
CA GLU A 112 -7.15 0.90 15.12
C GLU A 112 -6.24 1.87 14.38
N SER A 113 -6.00 1.64 13.08
CA SER A 113 -5.07 2.44 12.29
C SER A 113 -5.77 3.54 11.51
N VAL A 114 -4.99 4.52 11.05
CA VAL A 114 -5.43 5.56 10.12
C VAL A 114 -4.44 5.65 8.98
N ILE A 115 -4.95 5.65 7.74
CA ILE A 115 -4.12 5.88 6.56
C ILE A 115 -3.75 7.37 6.52
N ILE A 116 -2.45 7.67 6.55
CA ILE A 116 -1.95 9.05 6.53
C ILE A 116 -1.22 9.40 5.25
N GLY A 117 -0.99 8.43 4.38
CA GLY A 117 -0.32 8.64 3.10
C GLY A 117 0.07 7.32 2.47
N ASN A 118 1.03 7.37 1.55
CA ASN A 118 1.58 6.19 0.90
C ASN A 118 3.04 6.42 0.51
N ILE A 119 3.73 5.33 0.16
CA ILE A 119 5.17 5.38 -0.11
C ILE A 119 5.55 6.19 -1.35
N PHE A 120 4.60 6.45 -2.25
CA PHE A 120 4.85 7.20 -3.48
C PHE A 120 4.64 8.70 -3.31
N GLU A 121 3.55 9.09 -2.66
CA GLU A 121 3.17 10.49 -2.53
C GLU A 121 3.77 11.15 -1.29
N THR A 122 3.93 10.41 -0.20
CA THR A 122 4.39 10.96 1.07
C THR A 122 5.47 10.10 1.75
N PRO A 123 6.56 9.73 1.03
CA PRO A 123 7.58 8.84 1.59
C PRO A 123 8.30 9.39 2.81
N LEU A 124 8.31 10.70 2.99
CA LEU A 124 8.98 11.34 4.12
C LEU A 124 8.33 11.00 5.47
N LEU A 125 7.09 10.54 5.47
CA LEU A 125 6.41 10.13 6.70
C LEU A 125 7.09 8.94 7.38
N LEU A 126 7.91 8.17 6.64
CA LEU A 126 8.61 7.00 7.15
C LEU A 126 10.00 7.31 7.72
N LYS A 127 10.45 8.53 7.63
CA LYS A 127 11.81 8.90 8.09
C LYS A 127 11.84 9.36 9.53
#